data_4a3d759798d6c651b1693c0cc875a8ba
#
_entry.id   4a3d759798d6c651b1693c0cc875a8ba
#
_cell.length_a   1.000
_cell.length_b   1.000
_cell.length_c   1.000
_cell.angle_alpha   90.00
_cell.angle_beta   90.00
_cell.angle_gamma   90.00
#
_symmetry.space_group_name_H-M   'P 1'
#
loop_
_entity.id
_entity.type
_entity.pdbx_description
1 polymer ?
#
loop_
_entity_poly.entity_id
_entity_poly.type
_entity_poly.pdbx_seq_one_letter_code
_entity_poly.pdbx_strand_id
1 'polypeptide(L)'
;MEAWYALWTFPAVILAAMMIAWGAECAQFFVSQAMALAVLAWLQTLPEFAVEAVIAWEAGKDPEKLHLVTANFTGSLRLFVGLGWPMVFFVQAFLGNQKFKRKKWKGIPLEEEHAIAVVSLLPPLAYFLYIWAKGTLDWVDGVVLILIYAGYLFLLTKLPTQDEEKVEDLGRLPKKIMGLNGRIRIMAIVGLFLIGGIILAVTVESFLHSMLSLA
;
A
#
# COMPACT_ATOMS: atom_id res chain seq x y z
N MET A 1 22.10 -4.99 -16.26
CA MET A 1 22.42 -3.99 -15.21
C MET A 1 22.90 -4.76 -13.99
N GLU A 2 23.87 -4.21 -13.27
CA GLU A 2 24.58 -4.98 -12.25
C GLU A 2 23.81 -5.00 -10.92
N ALA A 3 23.83 -6.11 -10.20
CA ALA A 3 23.23 -6.29 -8.88
C ALA A 3 23.66 -5.21 -7.86
N TRP A 4 24.78 -4.56 -8.07
CA TRP A 4 25.28 -3.42 -7.27
C TRP A 4 24.33 -2.24 -7.18
N TYR A 5 23.50 -2.01 -8.20
CA TYR A 5 22.52 -0.93 -8.15
C TYR A 5 21.50 -1.13 -7.03
N ALA A 6 21.28 -2.37 -6.56
CA ALA A 6 20.39 -2.65 -5.42
C ALA A 6 20.83 -1.91 -4.14
N LEU A 7 22.15 -1.70 -3.94
CA LEU A 7 22.67 -1.06 -2.73
C LEU A 7 22.19 0.38 -2.53
N TRP A 8 21.93 1.10 -3.61
CA TRP A 8 21.43 2.46 -3.53
C TRP A 8 19.95 2.57 -3.89
N THR A 9 19.45 1.77 -4.83
CA THR A 9 18.05 1.81 -5.26
C THR A 9 17.11 1.33 -4.16
N PHE A 10 17.47 0.28 -3.43
CA PHE A 10 16.66 -0.24 -2.33
C PHE A 10 16.46 0.79 -1.20
N PRO A 11 17.51 1.43 -0.64
CA PRO A 11 17.32 2.52 0.31
C PRO A 11 16.57 3.72 -0.26
N ALA A 12 16.77 4.05 -1.55
CA ALA A 12 16.09 5.17 -2.19
C ALA A 12 14.58 4.92 -2.31
N VAL A 13 14.17 3.70 -2.71
CA VAL A 13 12.75 3.33 -2.78
C VAL A 13 12.11 3.34 -1.39
N ILE A 14 12.81 2.80 -0.37
CA ILE A 14 12.32 2.87 1.02
C ILE A 14 12.14 4.32 1.47
N LEU A 15 13.13 5.19 1.21
CA LEU A 15 13.04 6.61 1.56
C LEU A 15 11.86 7.29 0.85
N ALA A 16 11.68 7.03 -0.43
CA ALA A 16 10.55 7.55 -1.21
C ALA A 16 9.22 7.11 -0.62
N ALA A 17 9.09 5.82 -0.32
CA ALA A 17 7.90 5.25 0.31
C ALA A 17 7.60 5.88 1.69
N MET A 18 8.63 6.06 2.53
CA MET A 18 8.49 6.73 3.82
C MET A 18 8.04 8.20 3.66
N MET A 19 8.60 8.94 2.70
CA MET A 19 8.21 10.33 2.44
C MET A 19 6.75 10.43 2.00
N ILE A 20 6.32 9.56 1.10
CA ILE A 20 4.93 9.50 0.64
C ILE A 20 4.01 9.13 1.81
N ALA A 21 4.37 8.15 2.63
CA ALA A 21 3.60 7.76 3.80
C ALA A 21 3.44 8.91 4.81
N TRP A 22 4.52 9.62 5.14
CA TRP A 22 4.47 10.79 6.03
C TRP A 22 3.64 11.93 5.44
N GLY A 23 3.73 12.15 4.13
CA GLY A 23 2.87 13.09 3.43
C GLY A 23 1.40 12.72 3.53
N ALA A 24 1.09 11.44 3.36
CA ALA A 24 -0.26 10.90 3.46
C ALA A 24 -0.82 11.02 4.88
N GLU A 25 -0.05 10.63 5.92
CA GLU A 25 -0.43 10.81 7.32
C GLU A 25 -0.75 12.28 7.67
N CYS A 26 -0.03 13.23 7.08
CA CYS A 26 -0.34 14.65 7.28
C CYS A 26 -1.55 15.12 6.46
N ALA A 27 -1.72 14.60 5.23
CA ALA A 27 -2.76 15.03 4.31
C ALA A 27 -4.17 14.66 4.78
N GLN A 28 -4.32 13.58 5.56
CA GLN A 28 -5.62 13.14 6.09
C GLN A 28 -6.36 14.21 6.89
N PHE A 29 -5.64 15.13 7.53
CA PHE A 29 -6.24 16.21 8.30
C PHE A 29 -6.79 17.38 7.44
N PHE A 30 -6.61 17.32 6.12
CA PHE A 30 -7.05 18.36 5.20
C PHE A 30 -8.17 17.90 4.25
N VAL A 31 -8.54 16.64 4.29
CA VAL A 31 -9.60 16.07 3.45
C VAL A 31 -10.74 15.58 4.33
N SER A 32 -11.96 15.50 3.76
CA SER A 32 -13.09 14.93 4.50
C SER A 32 -12.79 13.46 4.82
N GLN A 33 -13.25 12.99 5.95
CA GLN A 33 -12.95 11.68 6.50
C GLN A 33 -13.29 10.53 5.52
N ALA A 34 -14.40 10.63 4.80
CA ALA A 34 -14.77 9.66 3.77
C ALA A 34 -13.77 9.64 2.60
N MET A 35 -13.19 10.79 2.25
CA MET A 35 -12.18 10.92 1.20
C MET A 35 -10.79 10.52 1.74
N ALA A 36 -10.50 10.77 3.02
CA ALA A 36 -9.23 10.45 3.64
C ALA A 36 -8.93 8.96 3.53
N LEU A 37 -9.85 8.09 3.89
CA LEU A 37 -9.66 6.63 3.83
C LEU A 37 -9.34 6.15 2.41
N ALA A 38 -10.07 6.62 1.41
CA ALA A 38 -9.85 6.21 0.02
C ALA A 38 -8.53 6.76 -0.55
N VAL A 39 -8.27 8.06 -0.35
CA VAL A 39 -7.07 8.74 -0.87
C VAL A 39 -5.82 8.29 -0.12
N LEU A 40 -5.91 8.09 1.19
CA LEU A 40 -4.79 7.65 2.02
C LEU A 40 -4.32 6.24 1.62
N ALA A 41 -5.25 5.29 1.47
CA ALA A 41 -4.94 3.96 1.00
C ALA A 41 -4.22 4.00 -0.36
N TRP A 42 -4.71 4.82 -1.28
CA TRP A 42 -4.08 5.01 -2.59
C TRP A 42 -2.67 5.61 -2.49
N LEU A 43 -2.49 6.65 -1.69
CA LEU A 43 -1.21 7.32 -1.54
C LEU A 43 -0.16 6.42 -0.87
N GLN A 44 -0.57 5.60 0.07
CA GLN A 44 0.32 4.65 0.75
C GLN A 44 0.79 3.52 -0.18
N THR A 45 -0.04 3.12 -1.15
CA THR A 45 0.28 2.06 -2.12
C THR A 45 0.94 2.56 -3.41
N LEU A 46 1.12 3.88 -3.59
CA LEU A 46 1.78 4.44 -4.77
C LEU A 46 3.15 3.82 -5.10
N PRO A 47 4.05 3.56 -4.12
CA PRO A 47 5.33 2.93 -4.41
C PRO A 47 5.19 1.52 -5.01
N GLU A 48 4.23 0.73 -4.51
CA GLU A 48 3.91 -0.59 -5.07
C GLU A 48 3.37 -0.48 -6.49
N PHE A 49 2.40 0.40 -6.72
CA PHE A 49 1.84 0.64 -8.05
C PHE A 49 2.89 1.10 -9.06
N ALA A 50 3.90 1.87 -8.64
CA ALA A 50 4.98 2.29 -9.52
C ALA A 50 5.80 1.08 -10.01
N VAL A 51 6.14 0.15 -9.12
CA VAL A 51 6.84 -1.09 -9.47
C VAL A 51 5.97 -1.97 -10.37
N GLU A 52 4.71 -2.15 -10.01
CA GLU A 52 3.74 -2.95 -10.78
C GLU A 52 3.52 -2.38 -12.19
N ALA A 53 3.42 -1.06 -12.32
CA ALA A 53 3.26 -0.39 -13.61
C ALA A 53 4.47 -0.63 -14.53
N VAL A 54 5.70 -0.58 -13.98
CA VAL A 54 6.91 -0.86 -14.77
C VAL A 54 6.94 -2.33 -15.20
N ILE A 55 6.62 -3.26 -14.30
CA ILE A 55 6.56 -4.70 -14.63
C ILE A 55 5.50 -4.95 -15.72
N ALA A 56 4.31 -4.38 -15.58
CA ALA A 56 3.23 -4.53 -16.55
C ALA A 56 3.59 -3.92 -17.91
N TRP A 57 4.26 -2.76 -17.91
CA TRP A 57 4.73 -2.10 -19.12
C TRP A 57 5.78 -2.91 -19.87
N GLU A 58 6.75 -3.47 -19.14
CA GLU A 58 7.77 -4.35 -19.72
C GLU A 58 7.16 -5.64 -20.27
N ALA A 59 6.22 -6.27 -19.55
CA ALA A 59 5.51 -7.46 -20.02
C ALA A 59 4.62 -7.19 -21.23
N GLY A 60 4.08 -5.97 -21.34
CA GLY A 60 3.33 -5.55 -22.54
C GLY A 60 4.19 -5.41 -23.80
N LYS A 61 5.48 -5.12 -23.64
CA LYS A 61 6.45 -5.05 -24.76
C LYS A 61 7.06 -6.40 -25.09
N ASP A 62 7.24 -7.24 -24.08
CA ASP A 62 7.93 -8.52 -24.20
C ASP A 62 7.11 -9.61 -23.48
N PRO A 63 6.36 -10.44 -24.22
CA PRO A 63 5.53 -11.48 -23.63
C PRO A 63 6.28 -12.52 -22.79
N GLU A 64 7.60 -12.67 -22.98
CA GLU A 64 8.42 -13.56 -22.16
C GLU A 64 8.49 -13.09 -20.71
N LYS A 65 8.27 -11.78 -20.47
CA LYS A 65 8.24 -11.17 -19.12
C LYS A 65 6.89 -11.29 -18.42
N LEU A 66 5.88 -11.88 -19.05
CA LEU A 66 4.55 -12.02 -18.43
C LEU A 66 4.58 -12.80 -17.11
N HIS A 67 5.52 -13.75 -16.98
CA HIS A 67 5.71 -14.49 -15.75
C HIS A 67 6.09 -13.58 -14.56
N LEU A 68 6.74 -12.42 -14.79
CA LEU A 68 7.10 -11.47 -13.75
C LEU A 68 5.87 -10.78 -13.14
N VAL A 69 4.84 -10.49 -13.97
CA VAL A 69 3.56 -9.94 -13.50
C VAL A 69 2.91 -10.91 -12.51
N THR A 70 2.79 -12.19 -12.93
CA THR A 70 2.22 -13.23 -12.08
C THR A 70 3.03 -13.46 -10.81
N ALA A 71 4.37 -13.46 -10.93
CA ALA A 71 5.28 -13.62 -9.78
C ALA A 71 5.13 -12.46 -8.78
N ASN A 72 5.02 -11.20 -9.26
CA ASN A 72 4.85 -10.03 -8.42
C ASN A 72 3.54 -10.08 -7.64
N PHE A 73 2.40 -10.28 -8.30
CA PHE A 73 1.09 -10.39 -7.64
C PHE A 73 1.04 -11.53 -6.62
N THR A 74 1.47 -12.72 -7.00
CA THR A 74 1.45 -13.86 -6.09
C THR A 74 2.48 -13.75 -4.98
N GLY A 75 3.62 -13.11 -5.24
CA GLY A 75 4.68 -12.85 -4.28
C GLY A 75 4.21 -11.90 -3.18
N SER A 76 3.60 -10.79 -3.53
CA SER A 76 3.04 -9.82 -2.58
C SER A 76 2.00 -10.46 -1.67
N LEU A 77 1.06 -11.21 -2.23
CA LEU A 77 0.05 -11.93 -1.43
C LEU A 77 0.69 -12.95 -0.48
N ARG A 78 1.67 -13.73 -0.92
CA ARG A 78 2.39 -14.70 -0.07
C ARG A 78 3.14 -14.00 1.06
N LEU A 79 3.77 -12.85 0.77
CA LEU A 79 4.49 -12.08 1.76
C LEU A 79 3.53 -11.53 2.83
N PHE A 80 2.42 -10.93 2.43
CA PHE A 80 1.44 -10.39 3.37
C PHE A 80 0.78 -11.49 4.22
N VAL A 81 0.31 -12.55 3.58
CA VAL A 81 -0.40 -13.64 4.29
C VAL A 81 0.58 -14.52 5.08
N GLY A 82 1.74 -14.86 4.48
CA GLY A 82 2.70 -15.81 5.09
C GLY A 82 3.63 -15.18 6.12
N LEU A 83 3.93 -13.89 6.02
CA LEU A 83 4.86 -13.20 6.92
C LEU A 83 4.22 -11.98 7.60
N GLY A 84 3.57 -11.11 6.85
CA GLY A 84 3.06 -9.84 7.37
C GLY A 84 2.04 -10.03 8.50
N TRP A 85 0.99 -10.79 8.26
CA TRP A 85 -0.05 -11.05 9.27
C TRP A 85 0.47 -11.82 10.49
N PRO A 86 1.24 -12.91 10.34
CA PRO A 86 1.89 -13.54 11.48
C PRO A 86 2.80 -12.59 12.25
N MET A 87 3.58 -11.76 11.57
CA MET A 87 4.47 -10.79 12.20
C MET A 87 3.69 -9.79 13.06
N VAL A 88 2.58 -9.24 12.55
CA VAL A 88 1.70 -8.32 13.32
C VAL A 88 1.22 -9.02 14.59
N PHE A 89 0.76 -10.27 14.48
CA PHE A 89 0.31 -11.06 15.63
C PHE A 89 1.45 -11.26 16.64
N PHE A 90 2.62 -11.71 16.20
CA PHE A 90 3.75 -11.97 17.09
C PHE A 90 4.29 -10.71 17.74
N VAL A 91 4.43 -9.60 16.99
CA VAL A 91 4.86 -8.31 17.53
C VAL A 91 3.89 -7.85 18.62
N GLN A 92 2.59 -7.93 18.38
CA GLN A 92 1.59 -7.57 19.37
C GLN A 92 1.60 -8.52 20.58
N ALA A 93 1.82 -9.80 20.38
CA ALA A 93 1.88 -10.79 21.44
C ALA A 93 3.12 -10.63 22.33
N PHE A 94 4.28 -10.31 21.75
CA PHE A 94 5.56 -10.22 22.48
C PHE A 94 5.87 -8.81 22.99
N LEU A 95 5.61 -7.77 22.19
CA LEU A 95 5.95 -6.38 22.47
C LEU A 95 4.74 -5.54 22.91
N GLY A 96 3.54 -6.03 22.70
CA GLY A 96 2.30 -5.33 23.03
C GLY A 96 2.12 -5.06 24.52
N ASN A 97 1.24 -4.09 24.81
CA ASN A 97 1.00 -3.57 26.16
C ASN A 97 0.52 -4.68 27.12
N GLN A 98 0.81 -4.53 28.42
CA GLN A 98 0.46 -5.49 29.49
C GLN A 98 -1.02 -5.89 29.53
N LYS A 99 -1.94 -5.01 29.10
CA LYS A 99 -3.38 -5.33 28.96
C LYS A 99 -3.65 -6.43 27.94
N PHE A 100 -2.88 -6.47 26.84
CA PHE A 100 -2.97 -7.50 25.81
C PHE A 100 -2.35 -8.82 26.29
N LYS A 101 -1.21 -8.75 27.00
CA LYS A 101 -0.54 -9.93 27.60
C LYS A 101 -1.41 -10.67 28.62
N ARG A 102 -2.30 -9.96 29.33
CA ARG A 102 -3.25 -10.56 30.27
C ARG A 102 -4.38 -11.35 29.60
N LYS A 103 -4.78 -10.99 28.36
CA LYS A 103 -5.81 -11.72 27.56
C LYS A 103 -5.25 -12.89 26.76
N LYS A 104 -4.01 -13.30 27.02
CA LYS A 104 -3.27 -14.42 26.41
C LYS A 104 -4.01 -15.14 25.28
N TRP A 105 -3.53 -14.92 24.02
CA TRP A 105 -3.76 -15.81 22.87
C TRP A 105 -5.20 -15.93 22.34
N LYS A 106 -6.13 -15.05 22.73
CA LYS A 106 -7.52 -15.09 22.24
C LYS A 106 -7.76 -14.43 20.88
N GLY A 107 -6.70 -13.92 20.26
CA GLY A 107 -6.80 -13.20 18.98
C GLY A 107 -6.81 -11.70 19.15
N ILE A 108 -6.55 -11.00 18.05
CA ILE A 108 -6.66 -9.54 17.93
C ILE A 108 -8.09 -9.26 17.51
N PRO A 109 -8.89 -8.49 18.27
CA PRO A 109 -10.21 -8.08 17.82
C PRO A 109 -10.04 -7.20 16.58
N LEU A 110 -10.71 -7.56 15.50
CA LEU A 110 -10.83 -6.73 14.31
C LEU A 110 -12.01 -5.79 14.50
N GLU A 111 -11.80 -4.53 14.23
CA GLU A 111 -12.85 -3.53 14.16
C GLU A 111 -13.74 -3.79 12.94
N GLU A 112 -14.99 -3.28 12.95
CA GLU A 112 -15.97 -3.55 11.89
C GLU A 112 -15.45 -3.19 10.50
N GLU A 113 -14.68 -2.12 10.38
CA GLU A 113 -14.09 -1.68 9.11
C GLU A 113 -13.10 -2.70 8.53
N HIS A 114 -12.27 -3.29 9.38
CA HIS A 114 -11.36 -4.36 8.96
C HIS A 114 -12.12 -5.62 8.53
N ALA A 115 -13.24 -5.92 9.19
CA ALA A 115 -14.09 -7.03 8.79
C ALA A 115 -14.71 -6.79 7.40
N ILE A 116 -15.17 -5.57 7.12
CA ILE A 116 -15.69 -5.18 5.80
C ILE A 116 -14.58 -5.24 4.74
N ALA A 117 -13.38 -4.77 5.04
CA ALA A 117 -12.24 -4.87 4.13
C ALA A 117 -11.94 -6.33 3.75
N VAL A 118 -11.95 -7.25 4.73
CA VAL A 118 -11.73 -8.68 4.49
C VAL A 118 -12.85 -9.29 3.66
N VAL A 119 -14.11 -8.99 3.98
CA VAL A 119 -15.27 -9.50 3.22
C VAL A 119 -15.29 -8.95 1.79
N SER A 120 -14.86 -7.71 1.61
CA SER A 120 -14.78 -7.07 0.29
C SER A 120 -13.72 -7.65 -0.63
N LEU A 121 -12.83 -8.51 -0.13
CA LEU A 121 -11.92 -9.31 -0.97
C LEU A 121 -12.61 -10.47 -1.67
N LEU A 122 -13.78 -10.93 -1.20
CA LEU A 122 -14.49 -12.08 -1.79
C LEU A 122 -14.92 -11.85 -3.25
N PRO A 123 -15.52 -10.69 -3.64
CA PRO A 123 -15.87 -10.44 -5.04
C PRO A 123 -14.68 -10.49 -6.00
N PRO A 124 -13.55 -9.80 -5.79
CA PRO A 124 -12.42 -9.90 -6.69
C PRO A 124 -11.83 -11.32 -6.70
N LEU A 125 -11.78 -12.04 -5.57
CA LEU A 125 -11.31 -13.43 -5.53
C LEU A 125 -12.21 -14.35 -6.36
N ALA A 126 -13.53 -14.22 -6.25
CA ALA A 126 -14.47 -14.97 -7.07
C ALA A 126 -14.30 -14.65 -8.56
N TYR A 127 -14.06 -13.38 -8.90
CA TYR A 127 -13.81 -12.97 -10.27
C TYR A 127 -12.47 -13.50 -10.80
N PHE A 128 -11.43 -13.59 -9.97
CA PHE A 128 -10.17 -14.23 -10.36
C PHE A 128 -10.33 -15.73 -10.65
N LEU A 129 -11.21 -16.44 -9.95
CA LEU A 129 -11.53 -17.83 -10.32
C LEU A 129 -12.17 -17.92 -11.71
N TYR A 130 -13.02 -16.95 -12.07
CA TYR A 130 -13.57 -16.86 -13.42
C TYR A 130 -12.49 -16.60 -14.46
N ILE A 131 -11.58 -15.64 -14.23
CA ILE A 131 -10.43 -15.35 -15.12
C ILE A 131 -9.56 -16.60 -15.29
N TRP A 132 -9.28 -17.30 -14.18
CA TRP A 132 -8.54 -18.56 -14.22
C TRP A 132 -9.22 -19.63 -15.07
N ALA A 133 -10.52 -19.82 -14.92
CA ALA A 133 -11.30 -20.77 -15.72
C ALA A 133 -11.37 -20.37 -17.21
N LYS A 134 -11.42 -19.07 -17.50
CA LYS A 134 -11.37 -18.52 -18.87
C LYS A 134 -9.99 -18.67 -19.51
N GLY A 135 -8.92 -18.64 -18.73
CA GLY A 135 -7.52 -18.77 -19.16
C GLY A 135 -6.92 -17.55 -19.84
N THR A 136 -7.64 -16.42 -19.88
CA THR A 136 -7.18 -15.14 -20.47
C THR A 136 -7.52 -13.97 -19.55
N LEU A 137 -6.72 -12.92 -19.60
CA LEU A 137 -6.96 -11.65 -18.93
C LEU A 137 -7.14 -10.57 -20.00
N ASP A 138 -8.37 -10.06 -20.15
CA ASP A 138 -8.72 -9.09 -21.17
C ASP A 138 -8.95 -7.70 -20.54
N TRP A 139 -9.04 -6.68 -21.41
CA TRP A 139 -9.35 -5.32 -20.97
C TRP A 139 -10.72 -5.24 -20.28
N VAL A 140 -11.68 -6.10 -20.63
CA VAL A 140 -13.00 -6.20 -19.97
C VAL A 140 -12.84 -6.62 -18.52
N ASP A 141 -11.95 -7.58 -18.24
CA ASP A 141 -11.64 -8.02 -16.89
C ASP A 141 -11.07 -6.86 -16.04
N GLY A 142 -10.20 -6.06 -16.65
CA GLY A 142 -9.67 -4.84 -16.01
C GLY A 142 -10.78 -3.86 -15.62
N VAL A 143 -11.73 -3.60 -16.51
CA VAL A 143 -12.89 -2.74 -16.23
C VAL A 143 -13.74 -3.31 -15.09
N VAL A 144 -14.02 -4.61 -15.11
CA VAL A 144 -14.82 -5.25 -14.04
C VAL A 144 -14.10 -5.15 -12.69
N LEU A 145 -12.79 -5.42 -12.64
CA LEU A 145 -12.02 -5.30 -11.40
C LEU A 145 -12.00 -3.86 -10.87
N ILE A 146 -11.88 -2.86 -11.77
CA ILE A 146 -11.96 -1.45 -11.40
C ILE A 146 -13.35 -1.12 -10.83
N LEU A 147 -14.42 -1.63 -11.43
CA LEU A 147 -15.78 -1.42 -10.93
C LEU A 147 -16.02 -2.08 -9.57
N ILE A 148 -15.47 -3.29 -9.34
CA ILE A 148 -15.50 -3.95 -8.03
C ILE A 148 -14.78 -3.08 -6.99
N TYR A 149 -13.60 -2.55 -7.33
CA TYR A 149 -12.84 -1.66 -6.44
C TYR A 149 -13.58 -0.34 -6.18
N ALA A 150 -14.14 0.28 -7.20
CA ALA A 150 -14.97 1.49 -7.05
C ALA A 150 -16.18 1.25 -6.15
N GLY A 151 -16.82 0.09 -6.27
CA GLY A 151 -17.90 -0.34 -5.38
C GLY A 151 -17.44 -0.47 -3.93
N TYR A 152 -16.25 -1.04 -3.70
CA TYR A 152 -15.64 -1.10 -2.37
C TYR A 152 -15.37 0.29 -1.79
N LEU A 153 -14.77 1.20 -2.58
CA LEU A 153 -14.55 2.58 -2.14
C LEU A 153 -15.87 3.28 -1.80
N PHE A 154 -16.91 3.05 -2.61
CA PHE A 154 -18.24 3.59 -2.33
C PHE A 154 -18.84 3.04 -1.03
N LEU A 155 -18.66 1.77 -0.74
CA LEU A 155 -19.05 1.17 0.53
C LEU A 155 -18.32 1.81 1.71
N LEU A 156 -17.02 2.05 1.61
CA LEU A 156 -16.25 2.72 2.65
C LEU A 156 -16.78 4.11 2.97
N THR A 157 -17.28 4.86 1.99
CA THR A 157 -17.88 6.18 2.23
C THR A 157 -19.22 6.14 3.00
N LYS A 158 -19.85 4.96 3.11
CA LYS A 158 -21.10 4.76 3.84
C LYS A 158 -20.91 4.29 5.27
N LEU A 159 -19.69 3.88 5.63
CA LEU A 159 -19.40 3.47 6.99
C LEU A 159 -19.42 4.66 7.95
N PRO A 160 -19.86 4.46 9.19
CA PRO A 160 -19.74 5.47 10.22
C PRO A 160 -18.25 5.78 10.43
N THR A 161 -17.97 7.07 10.52
CA THR A 161 -16.62 7.56 10.77
C THR A 161 -16.15 7.11 12.16
N GLN A 162 -15.00 6.44 12.20
CA GLN A 162 -14.33 6.13 13.48
C GLN A 162 -13.76 7.38 14.15
N ASP A 163 -13.34 7.24 15.40
CA ASP A 163 -12.67 8.28 16.16
C ASP A 163 -11.51 8.87 15.34
N GLU A 164 -11.54 10.19 15.14
CA GLU A 164 -10.52 10.93 14.40
C GLU A 164 -9.14 10.62 14.97
N GLU A 165 -8.23 10.15 14.11
CA GLU A 165 -6.83 9.99 14.48
C GLU A 165 -6.31 11.35 14.95
N LYS A 166 -5.79 11.38 16.17
CA LYS A 166 -5.33 12.64 16.77
C LYS A 166 -3.92 12.93 16.29
N VAL A 167 -3.63 14.22 16.07
CA VAL A 167 -2.26 14.68 15.74
C VAL A 167 -1.23 14.18 16.77
N GLU A 168 -1.69 13.88 17.97
CA GLU A 168 -0.86 13.36 19.06
C GLU A 168 -0.38 11.93 18.83
N ASP A 169 -1.11 11.14 18.05
CA ASP A 169 -0.83 9.73 17.75
C ASP A 169 0.10 9.56 16.55
N LEU A 170 0.33 10.65 15.80
CA LEU A 170 1.22 10.67 14.65
C LEU A 170 2.67 10.36 15.00
N GLY A 171 3.39 9.79 14.04
CA GLY A 171 4.84 9.62 14.10
C GLY A 171 5.59 10.93 14.36
N ARG A 172 6.84 10.84 14.81
CA ARG A 172 7.64 12.04 15.21
C ARG A 172 7.76 13.09 14.10
N LEU A 173 7.91 12.70 12.86
CA LEU A 173 8.12 13.62 11.73
C LEU A 173 6.82 14.24 11.25
N PRO A 174 5.73 13.49 10.97
CA PRO A 174 4.42 14.05 10.69
C PRO A 174 3.93 15.01 11.77
N LYS A 175 4.11 14.67 13.05
CA LYS A 175 3.77 15.54 14.18
C LYS A 175 4.49 16.90 14.14
N LYS A 176 5.79 16.90 13.81
CA LYS A 176 6.54 18.16 13.64
C LYS A 176 6.01 18.99 12.48
N ILE A 177 5.67 18.34 11.35
CA ILE A 177 5.13 19.02 10.17
C ILE A 177 3.77 19.64 10.49
N MET A 178 2.91 18.91 11.20
CA MET A 178 1.60 19.40 11.63
C MET A 178 1.69 20.61 12.58
N GLY A 179 2.78 20.74 13.33
CA GLY A 179 3.09 21.91 14.18
C GLY A 179 3.57 23.15 13.44
N LEU A 180 3.84 23.08 12.12
CA LEU A 180 4.29 24.25 11.33
C LEU A 180 3.13 25.20 11.02
N ASN A 181 3.48 26.46 10.68
CA ASN A 181 2.51 27.44 10.19
C ASN A 181 1.80 26.95 8.91
N GLY A 182 0.53 27.32 8.74
CA GLY A 182 -0.36 26.76 7.71
C GLY A 182 0.25 26.67 6.29
N ARG A 183 0.87 27.74 5.78
CA ARG A 183 1.50 27.72 4.45
C ARG A 183 2.73 26.81 4.39
N ILE A 184 3.61 26.89 5.39
CA ILE A 184 4.83 26.07 5.46
C ILE A 184 4.46 24.60 5.60
N ARG A 185 3.43 24.30 6.38
CA ARG A 185 2.90 22.94 6.54
C ARG A 185 2.43 22.34 5.21
N ILE A 186 1.60 23.07 4.45
CA ILE A 186 1.14 22.62 3.13
C ILE A 186 2.33 22.42 2.18
N MET A 187 3.28 23.36 2.16
CA MET A 187 4.48 23.24 1.33
C MET A 187 5.32 22.02 1.73
N ALA A 188 5.45 21.72 3.02
CA ALA A 188 6.15 20.54 3.50
C ALA A 188 5.45 19.23 3.06
N ILE A 189 4.13 19.16 3.17
CA ILE A 189 3.33 18.00 2.74
C ILE A 189 3.47 17.79 1.23
N VAL A 190 3.26 18.84 0.44
CA VAL A 190 3.42 18.78 -1.02
C VAL A 190 4.87 18.42 -1.39
N GLY A 191 5.84 18.99 -0.68
CA GLY A 191 7.26 18.69 -0.86
C GLY A 191 7.57 17.20 -0.61
N LEU A 192 6.98 16.58 0.41
CA LEU A 192 7.15 15.15 0.67
C LEU A 192 6.62 14.30 -0.49
N PHE A 193 5.44 14.61 -1.04
CA PHE A 193 4.90 13.89 -2.19
C PHE A 193 5.72 14.11 -3.45
N LEU A 194 6.12 15.34 -3.74
CA LEU A 194 6.89 15.66 -4.95
C LEU A 194 8.27 15.02 -4.90
N ILE A 195 9.01 15.18 -3.80
CA ILE A 195 10.37 14.61 -3.68
C ILE A 195 10.31 13.10 -3.63
N GLY A 196 9.40 12.52 -2.83
CA GLY A 196 9.21 11.07 -2.77
C GLY A 196 8.80 10.50 -4.13
N GLY A 197 7.86 11.15 -4.83
CA GLY A 197 7.44 10.76 -6.18
C GLY A 197 8.56 10.85 -7.22
N ILE A 198 9.37 11.91 -7.20
CA ILE A 198 10.53 12.07 -8.11
C ILE A 198 11.57 10.98 -7.83
N ILE A 199 11.94 10.76 -6.55
CA ILE A 199 12.89 9.70 -6.19
C ILE A 199 12.37 8.35 -6.70
N LEU A 200 11.10 8.05 -6.46
CA LEU A 200 10.48 6.81 -6.90
C LEU A 200 10.52 6.68 -8.44
N ALA A 201 10.07 7.70 -9.17
CA ALA A 201 10.05 7.68 -10.63
C ALA A 201 11.43 7.47 -11.26
N VAL A 202 12.48 8.04 -10.65
CA VAL A 202 13.86 7.90 -11.16
C VAL A 202 14.48 6.56 -10.79
N THR A 203 14.08 5.97 -9.67
CA THR A 203 14.76 4.78 -9.12
C THR A 203 14.04 3.47 -9.42
N VAL A 204 12.72 3.49 -9.69
CA VAL A 204 11.89 2.27 -9.77
C VAL A 204 12.35 1.30 -10.85
N GLU A 205 12.70 1.79 -12.04
CA GLU A 205 13.17 0.95 -13.14
C GLU A 205 14.52 0.29 -12.81
N SER A 206 15.48 1.10 -12.33
CA SER A 206 16.78 0.60 -11.90
C SER A 206 16.68 -0.37 -10.72
N PHE A 207 15.74 -0.13 -9.81
CA PHE A 207 15.41 -1.02 -8.70
C PHE A 207 14.92 -2.38 -9.22
N LEU A 208 13.92 -2.38 -10.11
CA LEU A 208 13.38 -3.62 -10.68
C LEU A 208 14.48 -4.44 -11.36
N HIS A 209 15.27 -3.82 -12.23
CA HIS A 209 16.36 -4.52 -12.93
C HIS A 209 17.43 -5.06 -11.98
N SER A 210 17.74 -4.32 -10.91
CA SER A 210 18.72 -4.81 -9.91
C SER A 210 18.16 -6.00 -9.13
N MET A 211 16.87 -6.01 -8.81
CA MET A 211 16.23 -7.14 -8.14
C MET A 211 16.19 -8.39 -9.02
N LEU A 212 15.87 -8.22 -10.31
CA LEU A 212 15.88 -9.33 -11.29
C LEU A 212 17.29 -9.90 -11.50
N SER A 213 18.33 -9.08 -11.36
CA SER A 213 19.72 -9.58 -11.46
C SER A 213 20.23 -10.27 -10.21
N LEU A 214 19.52 -10.15 -9.08
CA LEU A 214 19.80 -10.84 -7.82
C LEU A 214 19.03 -12.16 -7.67
N ALA A 215 17.96 -12.33 -8.42
CA ALA A 215 17.10 -13.53 -8.40
C ALA A 215 17.66 -14.62 -9.32
#